data_4c14d239a2d34900cad61074572589c3
#
_entry.id   4c14d239a2d34900cad61074572589c3
#
_cell.length_a   1.000
_cell.length_b   1.000
_cell.length_c   1.000
_cell.angle_alpha   90.00
_cell.angle_beta   90.00
_cell.angle_gamma   90.00
#
_symmetry.space_group_name_H-M   'P 1'
#
loop_
_entity.id
_entity.type
_entity.pdbx_description
1 polymer ?
#
loop_
_entity_poly.entity_id
_entity_poly.type
_entity_poly.pdbx_seq_one_letter_code
_entity_poly.pdbx_strand_id
1 'polypeptide(L)'
;MKKWNDLFKIIYITREEKWKKNPNLKLIKEYLNEHMKIRVVKEGEKIHQYDKTKKYIHYVIVGKFFHYRELKMGKRNLIALNEAPEWIGMDRVLDKENANATEDCVIEECIVIDIEKEYFIECLKNNGEISLYIIKNLLKKMSLTSNRAEYMLINDAKLQFLCWLNEYWRNNCEGEEELIIRLKNDYIMDNIGISTRTFYRILKELKEEGLIATVKGNIAINSLQIEKIKNIL
;
A
#
# COMPACT_ATOMS: atom_id res chain seq x y z
N MET A 1 -20.95 0.67 -27.54
CA MET A 1 -20.52 0.00 -26.27
C MET A 1 -20.49 1.07 -25.18
N LYS A 2 -20.97 0.78 -23.96
CA LYS A 2 -21.09 1.81 -22.92
C LYS A 2 -19.68 2.13 -22.36
N LYS A 3 -19.26 3.41 -22.40
CA LYS A 3 -17.90 3.90 -22.05
C LYS A 3 -17.40 3.49 -20.64
N TRP A 4 -18.29 3.26 -19.66
CA TRP A 4 -17.90 2.81 -18.29
C TRP A 4 -17.40 1.37 -18.21
N ASN A 5 -17.58 0.56 -19.26
CA ASN A 5 -17.00 -0.77 -19.33
C ASN A 5 -15.48 -0.74 -19.59
N ASP A 6 -14.95 0.36 -20.13
CA ASP A 6 -13.52 0.50 -20.42
C ASP A 6 -12.70 0.49 -19.15
N LEU A 7 -13.08 1.30 -18.15
CA LEU A 7 -12.41 1.30 -16.85
C LEU A 7 -12.49 -0.08 -16.16
N PHE A 8 -13.64 -0.76 -16.25
CA PHE A 8 -13.79 -2.12 -15.72
C PHE A 8 -12.79 -3.10 -16.35
N LYS A 9 -12.61 -3.04 -17.68
CA LYS A 9 -11.65 -3.90 -18.39
C LYS A 9 -10.22 -3.64 -17.94
N ILE A 10 -9.82 -2.37 -17.79
CA ILE A 10 -8.52 -2.00 -17.29
C ILE A 10 -8.30 -2.57 -15.87
N ILE A 11 -9.26 -2.37 -14.96
CA ILE A 11 -9.20 -2.89 -13.59
C ILE A 11 -9.07 -4.43 -13.60
N TYR A 12 -9.89 -5.09 -14.43
CA TYR A 12 -9.87 -6.56 -14.53
C TYR A 12 -8.50 -7.09 -14.96
N ILE A 13 -7.91 -6.52 -16.01
CA ILE A 13 -6.61 -6.93 -16.56
C ILE A 13 -5.48 -6.65 -15.55
N THR A 14 -5.45 -5.46 -14.96
CA THR A 14 -4.32 -5.00 -14.15
C THR A 14 -4.23 -5.66 -12.77
N ARG A 15 -5.30 -6.29 -12.29
CA ARG A 15 -5.31 -7.03 -11.03
C ARG A 15 -4.90 -8.50 -11.15
N GLU A 16 -4.77 -9.04 -12.35
CA GLU A 16 -4.35 -10.42 -12.57
C GLU A 16 -2.87 -10.62 -12.19
N GLU A 17 -2.53 -11.77 -11.62
CA GLU A 17 -1.15 -12.13 -11.28
C GLU A 17 -0.21 -12.09 -12.50
N LYS A 18 -0.74 -12.41 -13.68
CA LYS A 18 0.03 -12.31 -14.93
C LYS A 18 0.46 -10.89 -15.24
N TRP A 19 -0.41 -9.90 -14.96
CA TRP A 19 -0.08 -8.49 -15.13
C TRP A 19 1.00 -8.04 -14.13
N LYS A 20 0.88 -8.39 -12.86
CA LYS A 20 1.84 -8.02 -11.83
C LYS A 20 3.25 -8.52 -12.14
N LYS A 21 3.36 -9.74 -12.69
CA LYS A 21 4.66 -10.35 -13.08
C LYS A 21 5.25 -9.76 -14.35
N ASN A 22 4.41 -9.40 -15.31
CA ASN A 22 4.85 -8.89 -16.63
C ASN A 22 3.83 -7.90 -17.20
N PRO A 23 3.85 -6.63 -16.78
CA PRO A 23 2.92 -5.61 -17.26
C PRO A 23 3.05 -5.39 -18.77
N ASN A 24 1.92 -5.45 -19.49
CA ASN A 24 1.88 -5.20 -20.91
C ASN A 24 0.83 -4.15 -21.27
N LEU A 25 1.25 -2.91 -21.45
CA LEU A 25 0.37 -1.76 -21.72
C LEU A 25 -0.47 -1.91 -22.99
N LYS A 26 -0.05 -2.75 -23.96
CA LYS A 26 -0.84 -3.02 -25.17
C LYS A 26 -2.20 -3.62 -24.84
N LEU A 27 -2.31 -4.40 -23.75
CA LEU A 27 -3.54 -5.07 -23.33
C LEU A 27 -4.63 -4.11 -22.83
N ILE A 28 -4.23 -2.92 -22.35
CA ILE A 28 -5.16 -1.92 -21.82
C ILE A 28 -5.33 -0.71 -22.73
N LYS A 29 -4.46 -0.56 -23.74
CA LYS A 29 -4.42 0.64 -24.59
C LYS A 29 -5.75 0.88 -25.33
N GLU A 30 -6.42 -0.16 -25.77
CA GLU A 30 -7.71 -0.08 -26.47
C GLU A 30 -8.88 0.38 -25.59
N TYR A 31 -8.72 0.27 -24.25
CA TYR A 31 -9.72 0.69 -23.26
C TYR A 31 -9.47 2.10 -22.70
N LEU A 32 -8.34 2.74 -23.07
CA LEU A 32 -8.11 4.15 -22.74
C LEU A 32 -8.98 5.04 -23.63
N ASN A 33 -9.73 5.93 -22.99
CA ASN A 33 -10.60 6.88 -23.68
C ASN A 33 -10.24 8.33 -23.31
N GLU A 34 -10.99 9.30 -23.83
CA GLU A 34 -10.74 10.72 -23.63
C GLU A 34 -10.71 11.20 -22.17
N HIS A 35 -11.31 10.43 -21.23
CA HIS A 35 -11.37 10.72 -19.80
C HIS A 35 -10.21 10.11 -19.01
N MET A 36 -9.33 9.38 -19.67
CA MET A 36 -8.24 8.66 -19.04
C MET A 36 -6.89 8.99 -19.71
N LYS A 37 -5.88 9.36 -18.91
CA LYS A 37 -4.53 9.65 -19.38
C LYS A 37 -3.52 8.76 -18.67
N ILE A 38 -2.71 8.05 -19.44
CA ILE A 38 -1.61 7.27 -18.88
C ILE A 38 -0.32 8.11 -18.81
N ARG A 39 0.41 7.99 -17.72
CA ARG A 39 1.73 8.61 -17.55
C ARG A 39 2.67 7.73 -16.75
N VAL A 40 3.96 7.96 -16.94
CA VAL A 40 5.03 7.35 -16.14
C VAL A 40 5.49 8.38 -15.11
N VAL A 41 5.69 7.92 -13.87
CA VAL A 41 6.21 8.74 -12.77
C VAL A 41 7.49 8.05 -12.27
N LYS A 42 8.60 8.77 -12.31
CA LYS A 42 9.93 8.24 -11.98
C LYS A 42 10.15 8.17 -10.48
N GLU A 43 11.12 7.36 -10.08
CA GLU A 43 11.59 7.29 -8.70
C GLU A 43 11.93 8.69 -8.16
N GLY A 44 11.49 8.97 -6.92
CA GLY A 44 11.65 10.26 -6.25
C GLY A 44 10.62 11.32 -6.63
N GLU A 45 9.86 11.14 -7.72
CA GLU A 45 8.78 12.06 -8.10
C GLU A 45 7.52 11.78 -7.28
N LYS A 46 6.59 12.74 -7.31
CA LYS A 46 5.29 12.64 -6.64
C LYS A 46 4.21 12.24 -7.64
N ILE A 47 3.47 11.19 -7.33
CA ILE A 47 2.27 10.83 -8.10
C ILE A 47 1.22 11.91 -7.89
N HIS A 48 1.07 12.32 -6.64
CA HIS A 48 0.05 13.21 -6.19
C HIS A 48 0.57 14.10 -5.05
N GLN A 49 0.33 15.38 -5.17
CA GLN A 49 0.52 16.35 -4.11
C GLN A 49 -0.83 17.02 -3.82
N TYR A 50 -1.13 17.25 -2.55
CA TYR A 50 -2.38 17.87 -2.15
C TYR A 50 -2.63 19.18 -2.89
N ASP A 51 -3.71 19.23 -3.65
CA ASP A 51 -4.22 20.39 -4.34
C ASP A 51 -5.74 20.39 -4.27
N LYS A 52 -6.32 21.45 -3.74
CA LYS A 52 -7.78 21.61 -3.56
C LYS A 52 -8.56 21.63 -4.89
N THR A 53 -7.89 21.88 -6.01
CA THR A 53 -8.52 22.04 -7.33
C THR A 53 -8.58 20.77 -8.16
N LYS A 54 -8.13 19.62 -7.61
CA LYS A 54 -7.92 18.41 -8.43
C LYS A 54 -9.18 17.82 -9.03
N LYS A 55 -9.03 17.51 -10.32
CA LYS A 55 -10.09 16.94 -11.17
C LYS A 55 -9.90 15.44 -11.42
N TYR A 56 -8.83 14.81 -10.91
CA TYR A 56 -8.46 13.44 -11.26
C TYR A 56 -8.36 12.54 -10.04
N ILE A 57 -8.72 11.28 -10.28
CA ILE A 57 -8.34 10.13 -9.47
C ILE A 57 -7.18 9.43 -10.18
N HIS A 58 -6.24 8.90 -9.41
CA HIS A 58 -5.07 8.22 -9.94
C HIS A 58 -5.17 6.72 -9.65
N TYR A 59 -5.11 5.92 -10.70
CA TYR A 59 -5.02 4.47 -10.60
C TYR A 59 -3.60 4.04 -10.96
N VAL A 60 -2.82 3.66 -9.97
CA VAL A 60 -1.45 3.15 -10.14
C VAL A 60 -1.55 1.71 -10.56
N ILE A 61 -1.03 1.37 -11.74
CA ILE A 61 -1.12 0.02 -12.32
C ILE A 61 0.19 -0.75 -12.31
N VAL A 62 1.32 -0.08 -12.08
CA VAL A 62 2.67 -0.64 -11.92
C VAL A 62 3.44 0.21 -10.94
N GLY A 63 4.33 -0.41 -10.14
CA GLY A 63 5.31 0.27 -9.28
C GLY A 63 4.93 0.32 -7.82
N LYS A 64 5.80 0.98 -7.03
CA LYS A 64 5.65 1.14 -5.58
C LYS A 64 5.85 2.58 -5.16
N PHE A 65 5.12 3.02 -4.13
CA PHE A 65 5.19 4.38 -3.63
C PHE A 65 4.86 4.46 -2.14
N PHE A 66 5.45 5.45 -1.47
CA PHE A 66 5.08 5.82 -0.10
C PHE A 66 3.88 6.76 -0.10
N HIS A 67 2.93 6.49 0.78
CA HIS A 67 1.81 7.36 1.08
C HIS A 67 2.06 8.09 2.40
N TYR A 68 2.17 9.43 2.34
CA TYR A 68 2.39 10.29 3.50
C TYR A 68 1.14 11.12 3.80
N ARG A 69 0.92 11.40 5.08
CA ARG A 69 -0.02 12.42 5.55
C ARG A 69 0.77 13.62 6.05
N GLU A 70 0.38 14.78 5.59
CA GLU A 70 0.91 16.02 6.12
C GLU A 70 0.28 16.30 7.51
N LEU A 71 1.13 16.54 8.49
CA LEU A 71 0.73 16.91 9.84
C LEU A 71 0.85 18.43 10.02
N LYS A 72 0.26 18.95 11.08
CA LYS A 72 0.45 20.36 11.48
C LYS A 72 1.96 20.64 11.63
N MET A 73 2.39 21.87 11.27
CA MET A 73 3.78 22.33 11.32
C MET A 73 4.72 21.74 10.24
N GLY A 74 4.18 21.30 9.09
CA GLY A 74 4.97 20.81 7.95
C GLY A 74 5.65 19.46 8.17
N LYS A 75 5.38 18.78 9.28
CA LYS A 75 5.81 17.39 9.47
C LYS A 75 4.93 16.48 8.62
N ARG A 76 5.54 15.43 8.09
CA ARG A 76 4.81 14.37 7.39
C ARG A 76 5.00 13.03 8.10
N ASN A 77 3.93 12.28 8.18
CA ASN A 77 3.91 10.94 8.73
C ASN A 77 3.72 9.93 7.60
N LEU A 78 4.55 8.90 7.57
CA LEU A 78 4.40 7.78 6.65
C LEU A 78 3.21 6.92 7.08
N ILE A 79 2.22 6.81 6.20
CA ILE A 79 1.00 6.04 6.46
C ILE A 79 1.14 4.62 5.94
N ALA A 80 1.65 4.46 4.70
CA ALA A 80 1.76 3.17 4.05
C ALA A 80 2.84 3.14 2.97
N LEU A 81 3.41 1.96 2.76
CA LEU A 81 4.02 1.55 1.51
C LEU A 81 2.92 0.87 0.68
N ASN A 82 2.65 1.41 -0.49
CA ASN A 82 1.67 0.87 -1.42
C ASN A 82 2.36 0.28 -2.64
N GLU A 83 1.78 -0.82 -3.13
CA GLU A 83 2.18 -1.49 -4.37
C GLU A 83 0.98 -1.58 -5.31
N ALA A 84 1.24 -1.41 -6.61
CA ALA A 84 0.20 -1.51 -7.64
C ALA A 84 -0.43 -2.92 -7.70
N PRO A 85 -1.72 -3.03 -8.04
CA PRO A 85 -2.62 -1.94 -8.41
C PRO A 85 -3.23 -1.20 -7.20
N GLU A 86 -3.19 0.13 -7.22
CA GLU A 86 -3.66 0.95 -6.10
C GLU A 86 -4.34 2.26 -6.54
N TRP A 87 -5.29 2.74 -5.72
CA TRP A 87 -6.06 3.95 -5.95
C TRP A 87 -5.60 5.10 -5.07
N ILE A 88 -5.46 6.28 -5.66
CA ILE A 88 -5.09 7.52 -4.95
C ILE A 88 -6.13 8.61 -5.23
N GLY A 89 -6.53 9.34 -4.19
CA GLY A 89 -7.39 10.52 -4.29
C GLY A 89 -8.88 10.23 -4.32
N MET A 90 -9.32 9.00 -4.02
CA MET A 90 -10.75 8.67 -3.92
C MET A 90 -11.46 9.44 -2.81
N ASP A 91 -10.79 9.64 -1.66
CA ASP A 91 -11.29 10.41 -0.53
C ASP A 91 -11.68 11.83 -0.94
N ARG A 92 -10.85 12.49 -1.74
CA ARG A 92 -11.10 13.87 -2.21
C ARG A 92 -12.22 14.01 -3.20
N VAL A 93 -12.53 12.93 -3.89
CA VAL A 93 -13.60 12.90 -4.90
C VAL A 93 -14.92 12.52 -4.25
N LEU A 94 -14.92 11.54 -3.36
CA LEU A 94 -16.12 10.98 -2.76
C LEU A 94 -16.50 11.67 -1.45
N ASP A 95 -15.51 12.16 -0.68
CA ASP A 95 -15.72 12.81 0.62
C ASP A 95 -14.74 13.99 0.82
N LYS A 96 -15.02 15.09 0.13
CA LYS A 96 -14.17 16.30 0.14
C LYS A 96 -13.97 16.93 1.52
N GLU A 97 -14.95 16.81 2.40
CA GLU A 97 -14.95 17.48 3.71
C GLU A 97 -13.93 16.83 4.65
N ASN A 98 -13.75 15.51 4.53
CA ASN A 98 -12.85 14.72 5.36
C ASN A 98 -11.52 14.36 4.69
N ALA A 99 -11.26 14.89 3.48
CA ALA A 99 -10.03 14.60 2.76
C ALA A 99 -8.79 15.17 3.48
N ASN A 100 -7.83 14.30 3.74
CA ASN A 100 -6.57 14.68 4.36
C ASN A 100 -5.58 15.24 3.33
N ALA A 101 -4.67 16.11 3.79
CA ALA A 101 -3.51 16.49 3.02
C ALA A 101 -2.54 15.30 2.96
N THR A 102 -2.40 14.71 1.78
CA THR A 102 -1.54 13.55 1.54
C THR A 102 -0.59 13.79 0.38
N GLU A 103 0.51 13.06 0.36
CA GLU A 103 1.52 13.09 -0.67
C GLU A 103 1.94 11.66 -1.00
N ASP A 104 2.08 11.34 -2.28
CA ASP A 104 2.44 10.01 -2.76
C ASP A 104 3.78 10.08 -3.51
N CYS A 105 4.86 9.55 -2.90
CA CYS A 105 6.22 9.59 -3.42
C CYS A 105 6.65 8.24 -4.00
N VAL A 106 7.06 8.22 -5.26
CA VAL A 106 7.47 7.01 -5.98
C VAL A 106 8.79 6.46 -5.45
N ILE A 107 8.85 5.15 -5.24
CA ILE A 107 10.04 4.38 -4.84
C ILE A 107 10.57 3.55 -6.00
N GLU A 108 9.67 2.92 -6.75
CA GLU A 108 9.95 2.23 -7.99
C GLU A 108 9.09 2.86 -9.07
N GLU A 109 9.63 3.08 -10.27
CA GLU A 109 8.90 3.72 -11.37
C GLU A 109 7.45 3.26 -11.43
N CYS A 110 6.53 4.21 -11.43
CA CYS A 110 5.10 3.94 -11.45
C CYS A 110 4.48 4.28 -12.80
N ILE A 111 3.56 3.42 -13.24
CA ILE A 111 2.66 3.73 -14.35
C ILE A 111 1.30 4.05 -13.76
N VAL A 112 0.79 5.23 -14.08
CA VAL A 112 -0.42 5.80 -13.49
C VAL A 112 -1.43 6.13 -14.58
N ILE A 113 -2.69 5.81 -14.34
CA ILE A 113 -3.82 6.28 -15.15
C ILE A 113 -4.52 7.38 -14.35
N ASP A 114 -4.46 8.60 -14.87
CA ASP A 114 -5.23 9.73 -14.38
C ASP A 114 -6.63 9.67 -14.98
N ILE A 115 -7.65 9.59 -14.12
CA ILE A 115 -9.06 9.40 -14.50
C ILE A 115 -9.84 10.63 -14.09
N GLU A 116 -10.59 11.23 -15.00
CA GLU A 116 -11.46 12.37 -14.70
C GLU A 116 -12.49 12.00 -13.63
N LYS A 117 -12.65 12.87 -12.65
CA LYS A 117 -13.52 12.67 -11.49
C LYS A 117 -14.96 12.35 -11.88
N GLU A 118 -15.53 13.15 -12.79
CA GLU A 118 -16.92 13.01 -13.24
C GLU A 118 -17.12 11.65 -13.93
N TYR A 119 -16.16 11.26 -14.77
CA TYR A 119 -16.19 9.95 -15.44
C TYR A 119 -16.09 8.80 -14.44
N PHE A 120 -15.19 8.91 -13.44
CA PHE A 120 -15.07 7.89 -12.40
C PHE A 120 -16.37 7.72 -11.61
N ILE A 121 -17.01 8.82 -11.22
CA ILE A 121 -18.30 8.79 -10.52
C ILE A 121 -19.39 8.13 -11.39
N GLU A 122 -19.41 8.43 -12.69
CA GLU A 122 -20.33 7.78 -13.63
C GLU A 122 -20.06 6.27 -13.74
N CYS A 123 -18.78 5.86 -13.79
CA CYS A 123 -18.41 4.44 -13.76
C CYS A 123 -18.94 3.75 -12.51
N LEU A 124 -18.80 4.35 -11.33
CA LEU A 124 -19.31 3.80 -10.08
C LEU A 124 -20.85 3.67 -10.08
N LYS A 125 -21.56 4.66 -10.61
CA LYS A 125 -23.03 4.65 -10.66
C LYS A 125 -23.59 3.62 -11.64
N ASN A 126 -22.90 3.39 -12.74
CA ASN A 126 -23.42 2.60 -13.85
C ASN A 126 -22.81 1.20 -13.99
N ASN A 127 -21.79 0.87 -13.20
CA ASN A 127 -21.14 -0.44 -13.22
C ASN A 127 -20.96 -0.98 -11.80
N GLY A 128 -21.87 -1.85 -11.38
CA GLY A 128 -21.87 -2.46 -10.04
C GLY A 128 -20.62 -3.28 -9.73
N GLU A 129 -19.96 -3.86 -10.75
CA GLU A 129 -18.73 -4.61 -10.56
C GLU A 129 -17.56 -3.71 -10.14
N ILE A 130 -17.46 -2.50 -10.74
CA ILE A 130 -16.45 -1.50 -10.31
C ILE A 130 -16.73 -1.09 -8.87
N SER A 131 -17.96 -0.76 -8.53
CA SER A 131 -18.36 -0.33 -7.19
C SER A 131 -18.09 -1.42 -6.16
N LEU A 132 -18.44 -2.66 -6.46
CA LEU A 132 -18.17 -3.80 -5.59
C LEU A 132 -16.65 -4.04 -5.39
N TYR A 133 -15.86 -3.89 -6.45
CA TYR A 133 -14.41 -3.98 -6.36
C TYR A 133 -13.82 -2.89 -5.45
N ILE A 134 -14.25 -1.65 -5.61
CA ILE A 134 -13.81 -0.53 -4.76
C ILE A 134 -14.20 -0.77 -3.30
N ILE A 135 -15.44 -1.19 -3.03
CA ILE A 135 -15.92 -1.50 -1.67
C ILE A 135 -15.06 -2.60 -1.04
N LYS A 136 -14.79 -3.69 -1.75
CA LYS A 136 -13.93 -4.78 -1.24
C LYS A 136 -12.52 -4.30 -0.88
N ASN A 137 -11.92 -3.43 -1.71
CA ASN A 137 -10.61 -2.86 -1.42
C ASN A 137 -10.64 -1.94 -0.19
N LEU A 138 -11.68 -1.11 -0.04
CA LEU A 138 -11.85 -0.26 1.13
C LEU A 138 -12.03 -1.09 2.40
N LEU A 139 -12.86 -2.13 2.37
CA LEU A 139 -13.05 -3.03 3.51
C LEU A 139 -11.74 -3.73 3.91
N LYS A 140 -10.94 -4.18 2.93
CA LYS A 140 -9.61 -4.75 3.20
C LYS A 140 -8.69 -3.73 3.89
N LYS A 141 -8.64 -2.48 3.41
CA LYS A 141 -7.86 -1.41 4.02
C LYS A 141 -8.34 -1.05 5.43
N MET A 142 -9.65 -1.00 5.64
CA MET A 142 -10.25 -0.77 6.97
C MET A 142 -9.84 -1.87 7.95
N SER A 143 -9.91 -3.14 7.55
CA SER A 143 -9.48 -4.26 8.38
C SER A 143 -7.99 -4.15 8.76
N LEU A 144 -7.10 -3.85 7.80
CA LEU A 144 -5.67 -3.64 8.08
C LEU A 144 -5.43 -2.47 9.04
N THR A 145 -6.19 -1.38 8.90
CA THR A 145 -6.08 -0.22 9.79
C THR A 145 -6.59 -0.54 11.19
N SER A 146 -7.69 -1.31 11.31
CA SER A 146 -8.23 -1.77 12.59
C SER A 146 -7.22 -2.66 13.33
N ASN A 147 -6.62 -3.63 12.64
CA ASN A 147 -5.58 -4.49 13.22
C ASN A 147 -4.38 -3.68 13.74
N ARG A 148 -3.94 -2.66 12.98
CA ARG A 148 -2.87 -1.75 13.44
C ARG A 148 -3.27 -0.96 14.68
N ALA A 149 -4.51 -0.48 14.76
CA ALA A 149 -5.00 0.21 15.94
C ALA A 149 -5.04 -0.70 17.17
N GLU A 150 -5.43 -1.98 17.01
CA GLU A 150 -5.37 -2.98 18.07
C GLU A 150 -3.94 -3.21 18.55
N TYR A 151 -2.96 -3.32 17.62
CA TYR A 151 -1.55 -3.48 18.00
C TYR A 151 -1.01 -2.26 18.78
N MET A 152 -1.44 -1.03 18.43
CA MET A 152 -1.05 0.17 19.15
C MET A 152 -1.63 0.24 20.58
N LEU A 153 -2.68 -0.50 20.88
CA LEU A 153 -3.23 -0.63 22.25
C LEU A 153 -2.41 -1.60 23.12
N ILE A 154 -1.55 -2.40 22.54
CA ILE A 154 -0.65 -3.30 23.27
C ILE A 154 0.48 -2.45 23.84
N ASN A 155 0.59 -2.35 25.17
CA ASN A 155 1.61 -1.54 25.84
C ASN A 155 3.05 -2.14 25.75
N ASP A 156 3.22 -3.34 25.18
CA ASP A 156 4.51 -4.00 25.00
C ASP A 156 5.01 -3.82 23.56
N ALA A 157 6.04 -3.03 23.40
CA ALA A 157 6.67 -2.76 22.10
C ALA A 157 7.28 -4.02 21.43
N LYS A 158 7.71 -5.01 22.22
CA LYS A 158 8.21 -6.30 21.70
C LYS A 158 7.05 -7.10 21.09
N LEU A 159 5.93 -7.15 21.79
CA LEU A 159 4.74 -7.83 21.30
C LEU A 159 4.18 -7.15 20.04
N GLN A 160 4.16 -5.81 20.00
CA GLN A 160 3.80 -5.06 18.79
C GLN A 160 4.70 -5.44 17.61
N PHE A 161 6.00 -5.57 17.84
CA PHE A 161 6.94 -5.94 16.78
C PHE A 161 6.73 -7.39 16.32
N LEU A 162 6.46 -8.33 17.22
CA LEU A 162 6.13 -9.72 16.87
C LEU A 162 4.82 -9.80 16.05
N CYS A 163 3.79 -9.07 16.44
CA CYS A 163 2.54 -8.96 15.68
C CYS A 163 2.79 -8.44 14.25
N TRP A 164 3.60 -7.37 14.13
CA TRP A 164 3.98 -6.82 12.82
C TRP A 164 4.76 -7.83 11.97
N LEU A 165 5.71 -8.56 12.55
CA LEU A 165 6.48 -9.60 11.86
C LEU A 165 5.57 -10.73 11.34
N ASN A 166 4.60 -11.17 12.15
CA ASN A 166 3.64 -12.20 11.76
C ASN A 166 2.73 -11.74 10.63
N GLU A 167 2.25 -10.50 10.67
CA GLU A 167 1.45 -9.91 9.60
C GLU A 167 2.27 -9.75 8.32
N TYR A 168 3.51 -9.27 8.43
CA TYR A 168 4.41 -9.11 7.29
C TYR A 168 4.71 -10.45 6.62
N TRP A 169 4.97 -11.50 7.39
CA TRP A 169 5.15 -12.86 6.88
C TRP A 169 3.91 -13.34 6.10
N ARG A 170 2.72 -13.22 6.69
CA ARG A 170 1.47 -13.68 6.06
C ARG A 170 1.18 -12.99 4.72
N ASN A 171 1.61 -11.76 4.58
CA ASN A 171 1.32 -10.95 3.39
C ASN A 171 2.41 -11.06 2.29
N ASN A 172 3.62 -11.54 2.62
CA ASN A 172 4.76 -11.49 1.71
C ASN A 172 5.46 -12.84 1.51
N CYS A 173 5.13 -13.88 2.30
CA CYS A 173 5.69 -15.21 2.14
C CYS A 173 4.80 -16.06 1.23
N GLU A 174 5.20 -16.22 -0.03
CA GLU A 174 4.50 -17.05 -1.03
C GLU A 174 5.06 -18.48 -1.07
N GLY A 175 5.21 -19.15 0.08
CA GLY A 175 5.69 -20.53 0.15
C GLY A 175 7.22 -20.67 0.20
N GLU A 176 7.95 -19.59 0.41
CA GLU A 176 9.39 -19.59 0.65
C GLU A 176 9.70 -20.10 2.07
N GLU A 177 10.83 -20.80 2.24
CA GLU A 177 11.29 -21.26 3.56
C GLU A 177 11.84 -20.13 4.44
N GLU A 178 12.34 -19.05 3.81
CA GLU A 178 12.91 -17.87 4.49
C GLU A 178 12.46 -16.57 3.79
N LEU A 179 12.09 -15.58 4.57
CA LEU A 179 11.71 -14.24 4.12
C LEU A 179 12.74 -13.22 4.61
N ILE A 180 13.38 -12.48 3.69
CA ILE A 180 14.27 -11.37 3.99
C ILE A 180 13.49 -10.05 3.85
N ILE A 181 13.36 -9.31 4.95
CA ILE A 181 12.64 -8.05 5.01
C ILE A 181 13.55 -6.92 4.52
N ARG A 182 13.37 -6.50 3.27
CA ARG A 182 14.17 -5.45 2.61
C ARG A 182 13.61 -4.03 2.82
N LEU A 183 12.93 -3.80 3.92
CA LEU A 183 12.41 -2.49 4.29
C LEU A 183 13.46 -1.71 5.09
N LYS A 184 13.48 -0.38 4.94
CA LYS A 184 14.30 0.48 5.80
C LYS A 184 13.80 0.39 7.25
N ASN A 185 14.72 0.38 8.20
CA ASN A 185 14.38 0.30 9.61
C ASN A 185 13.46 1.44 10.06
N ASP A 186 13.67 2.66 9.54
CA ASP A 186 12.80 3.81 9.83
C ASP A 186 11.34 3.53 9.46
N TYR A 187 11.11 2.88 8.30
CA TYR A 187 9.77 2.48 7.90
C TYR A 187 9.15 1.47 8.88
N ILE A 188 9.94 0.48 9.34
CA ILE A 188 9.46 -0.53 10.30
C ILE A 188 9.12 0.15 11.63
N MET A 189 9.99 1.03 12.12
CA MET A 189 9.78 1.79 13.36
C MET A 189 8.52 2.66 13.31
N ASP A 190 8.32 3.37 12.20
CA ASP A 190 7.13 4.22 12.00
C ASP A 190 5.83 3.39 11.92
N ASN A 191 5.89 2.19 11.32
CA ASN A 191 4.72 1.31 11.24
C ASN A 191 4.31 0.76 12.60
N ILE A 192 5.28 0.45 13.46
CA ILE A 192 5.03 -0.11 14.80
C ILE A 192 4.78 1.00 15.82
N GLY A 193 5.24 2.24 15.55
CA GLY A 193 5.13 3.38 16.46
C GLY A 193 6.15 3.36 17.59
N ILE A 194 7.35 2.77 17.38
CA ILE A 194 8.40 2.66 18.39
C ILE A 194 9.62 3.53 18.09
N SER A 195 10.33 3.96 19.14
CA SER A 195 11.54 4.75 19.00
C SER A 195 12.72 3.92 18.47
N THR A 196 13.68 4.57 17.81
CA THR A 196 14.93 3.95 17.32
C THR A 196 15.64 3.15 18.42
N ARG A 197 15.74 3.70 19.63
CA ARG A 197 16.37 3.02 20.78
C ARG A 197 15.61 1.74 21.15
N THR A 198 14.29 1.80 21.19
CA THR A 198 13.43 0.65 21.50
C THR A 198 13.56 -0.41 20.43
N PHE A 199 13.54 -0.02 19.16
CA PHE A 199 13.66 -0.92 18.02
C PHE A 199 14.94 -1.75 18.07
N TYR A 200 16.12 -1.12 18.20
CA TYR A 200 17.37 -1.86 18.23
C TYR A 200 17.54 -2.73 19.48
N ARG A 201 16.96 -2.32 20.62
CA ARG A 201 16.91 -3.16 21.81
C ARG A 201 16.11 -4.44 21.55
N ILE A 202 14.90 -4.30 21.00
CA ILE A 202 14.03 -5.44 20.67
C ILE A 202 14.68 -6.33 19.60
N LEU A 203 15.27 -5.76 18.54
CA LEU A 203 16.00 -6.54 17.53
C LEU A 203 17.09 -7.44 18.15
N LYS A 204 17.83 -6.89 19.10
CA LYS A 204 18.87 -7.65 19.81
C LYS A 204 18.24 -8.80 20.61
N GLU A 205 17.21 -8.51 21.39
CA GLU A 205 16.48 -9.51 22.19
C GLU A 205 15.93 -10.64 21.31
N LEU A 206 15.24 -10.31 20.22
CA LEU A 206 14.64 -11.30 19.31
C LEU A 206 15.70 -12.18 18.62
N LYS A 207 16.89 -11.63 18.34
CA LYS A 207 18.01 -12.41 17.80
C LYS A 207 18.57 -13.36 18.85
N GLU A 208 18.77 -12.90 20.08
CA GLU A 208 19.26 -13.73 21.21
C GLU A 208 18.27 -14.86 21.53
N GLU A 209 16.97 -14.62 21.38
CA GLU A 209 15.91 -15.62 21.54
C GLU A 209 15.75 -16.55 20.32
N GLY A 210 16.49 -16.30 19.24
CA GLY A 210 16.42 -17.09 18.00
C GLY A 210 15.08 -16.98 17.27
N LEU A 211 14.34 -15.86 17.48
CA LEU A 211 13.07 -15.58 16.82
C LEU A 211 13.24 -14.89 15.47
N ILE A 212 14.38 -14.25 15.23
CA ILE A 212 14.77 -13.66 13.96
C ILE A 212 16.23 -13.92 13.67
N ALA A 213 16.63 -13.76 12.40
CA ALA A 213 18.03 -13.70 11.96
C ALA A 213 18.33 -12.34 11.30
N THR A 214 19.58 -12.13 10.91
CA THR A 214 19.97 -10.95 10.10
C THR A 214 20.82 -11.39 8.94
N VAL A 215 20.42 -11.03 7.73
CA VAL A 215 21.12 -11.32 6.49
C VAL A 215 21.49 -10.01 5.81
N LYS A 216 22.79 -9.73 5.67
CA LYS A 216 23.31 -8.48 5.07
C LYS A 216 22.65 -7.20 5.65
N GLY A 217 22.45 -7.18 6.99
CA GLY A 217 21.84 -6.04 7.70
C GLY A 217 20.30 -5.99 7.67
N ASN A 218 19.64 -6.85 6.92
CA ASN A 218 18.19 -6.97 6.88
C ASN A 218 17.68 -8.02 7.87
N ILE A 219 16.49 -7.84 8.40
CA ILE A 219 15.81 -8.85 9.23
C ILE A 219 15.43 -10.02 8.33
N ALA A 220 15.70 -11.23 8.80
CA ALA A 220 15.32 -12.47 8.13
C ALA A 220 14.53 -13.34 9.10
N ILE A 221 13.50 -14.03 8.57
CA ILE A 221 12.64 -14.93 9.33
C ILE A 221 12.42 -16.19 8.49
N ASN A 222 12.50 -17.35 9.11
CA ASN A 222 12.14 -18.61 8.48
C ASN A 222 10.85 -19.21 9.06
N SER A 223 10.38 -20.31 8.45
CA SER A 223 9.14 -20.99 8.84
C SER A 223 9.14 -21.46 10.29
N LEU A 224 10.28 -21.93 10.85
CA LEU A 224 10.38 -22.35 12.24
C LEU A 224 10.31 -21.16 13.21
N GLN A 225 10.91 -20.04 12.84
CA GLN A 225 10.89 -18.82 13.64
C GLN A 225 9.50 -18.21 13.70
N ILE A 226 8.77 -18.19 12.57
CA ILE A 226 7.40 -17.68 12.55
C ILE A 226 6.44 -18.56 13.37
N GLU A 227 6.64 -19.87 13.39
CA GLU A 227 5.84 -20.75 14.26
C GLU A 227 6.10 -20.46 15.76
N LYS A 228 7.34 -20.22 16.14
CA LYS A 228 7.64 -19.77 17.53
C LYS A 228 6.98 -18.44 17.85
N ILE A 229 7.01 -17.48 16.92
CA ILE A 229 6.36 -16.16 17.07
C ILE A 229 4.84 -16.34 17.26
N LYS A 230 4.19 -17.17 16.45
CA LYS A 230 2.74 -17.45 16.59
C LYS A 230 2.37 -18.05 17.93
N ASN A 231 3.25 -18.85 18.52
CA ASN A 231 3.03 -19.45 19.85
C ASN A 231 3.20 -18.44 21.01
N ILE A 232 3.82 -17.30 20.76
CA ILE A 232 3.97 -16.20 21.74
C ILE A 232 2.76 -15.25 21.66
N LEU A 233 2.18 -15.10 20.47
CA LEU A 233 1.02 -14.23 20.19
C LEU A 233 -0.30 -14.90 20.59
#